data_d9d386feba0c98da40e3b12df2b26025
#
_entry.id   d9d386feba0c98da40e3b12df2b26025
#
_cell.length_a   1.000
_cell.length_b   1.000
_cell.length_c   1.000
_cell.angle_alpha   90.00
_cell.angle_beta   90.00
_cell.angle_gamma   90.00
#
_symmetry.space_group_name_H-M   'P 1'
#
loop_
_entity.id
_entity.type
_entity.pdbx_description
1 polymer ?
#
loop_
_entity_poly.entity_id
_entity_poly.type
_entity_poly.pdbx_seq_one_letter_code
_entity_poly.pdbx_strand_id
1 'polypeptide(L)'
;LKETAIERALREMLKVQNFLELLDTAKKQNVKFINKVHDMNAQQQDLLHELELKQFYSSEGARKAKMLRQLRQERRAIKDTLDLWRPLKNFANKHPELKEELGAVLQEVTDIVKEQSNRYYCPRSKQGEPVAYRHYAPTKIDFDKALN
;
A
#
# COMPACT_ATOMS: atom_id res chain seq x y z
N LEU A 1 -14.82 9.85 24.65
CA LEU A 1 -13.71 10.81 24.73
C LEU A 1 -13.65 11.57 23.42
N LYS A 2 -13.67 12.90 23.50
CA LYS A 2 -13.50 13.72 22.28
C LYS A 2 -12.04 13.70 21.87
N GLU A 3 -11.81 13.46 20.57
CA GLU A 3 -10.50 13.52 19.95
C GLU A 3 -9.88 14.93 20.15
N THR A 4 -8.63 14.98 20.56
CA THR A 4 -7.90 16.23 20.71
C THR A 4 -7.49 16.82 19.34
N ALA A 5 -7.17 18.11 19.29
CA ALA A 5 -6.70 18.76 18.07
C ALA A 5 -5.39 18.13 17.56
N ILE A 6 -4.53 17.68 18.46
CA ILE A 6 -3.25 17.00 18.13
C ILE A 6 -3.53 15.63 17.50
N GLU A 7 -4.38 14.82 18.13
CA GLU A 7 -4.75 13.49 17.57
C GLU A 7 -5.37 13.62 16.18
N ARG A 8 -6.21 14.63 15.98
CA ARG A 8 -6.76 14.93 14.65
C ARG A 8 -5.69 15.30 13.64
N ALA A 9 -4.77 16.19 14.02
CA ALA A 9 -3.66 16.60 13.14
C ALA A 9 -2.77 15.40 12.75
N LEU A 10 -2.42 14.55 13.71
CA LEU A 10 -1.62 13.35 13.48
C LEU A 10 -2.33 12.35 12.55
N ARG A 11 -3.63 12.16 12.75
CA ARG A 11 -4.44 11.31 11.86
C ARG A 11 -4.47 11.83 10.41
N GLU A 12 -4.56 13.14 10.22
CA GLU A 12 -4.49 13.73 8.88
C GLU A 12 -3.10 13.54 8.24
N MET A 13 -2.04 13.64 9.02
CA MET A 13 -0.67 13.42 8.53
C MET A 13 -0.39 11.96 8.17
N LEU A 14 -1.06 10.99 8.81
CA LEU A 14 -0.98 9.56 8.41
C LEU A 14 -1.47 9.30 6.99
N LYS A 15 -2.27 10.19 6.40
CA LYS A 15 -2.69 10.08 5.00
C LYS A 15 -1.51 10.16 4.04
N VAL A 16 -0.47 10.92 4.37
CA VAL A 16 0.78 10.98 3.60
C VAL A 16 1.48 9.62 3.61
N GLN A 17 1.58 9.00 4.78
CA GLN A 17 2.15 7.66 4.92
C GLN A 17 1.36 6.63 4.10
N ASN A 18 0.04 6.64 4.20
CA ASN A 18 -0.84 5.75 3.43
C ASN A 18 -0.67 5.95 1.92
N PHE A 19 -0.47 7.19 1.47
CA PHE A 19 -0.20 7.48 0.06
C PHE A 19 1.13 6.90 -0.42
N LEU A 20 2.20 7.02 0.38
CA LEU A 20 3.49 6.42 0.05
C LEU A 20 3.40 4.89 -0.01
N GLU A 21 2.68 4.26 0.91
CA GLU A 21 2.42 2.82 0.90
C GLU A 21 1.60 2.41 -0.34
N LEU A 22 0.64 3.22 -0.75
CA LEU A 22 -0.14 2.99 -1.96
C LEU A 22 0.75 2.99 -3.21
N LEU A 23 1.71 3.89 -3.32
CA LEU A 23 2.67 3.94 -4.43
C LEU A 23 3.57 2.69 -4.46
N ASP A 24 4.07 2.25 -3.33
CA ASP A 24 4.85 1.02 -3.22
C ASP A 24 4.00 -0.21 -3.57
N THR A 25 2.76 -0.24 -3.11
CA THR A 25 1.79 -1.28 -3.44
C THR A 25 1.51 -1.32 -4.94
N ALA A 26 1.35 -0.17 -5.59
CA ALA A 26 1.12 -0.09 -7.02
C ALA A 26 2.25 -0.72 -7.84
N LYS A 27 3.51 -0.48 -7.44
CA LYS A 27 4.68 -1.12 -8.07
C LYS A 27 4.65 -2.64 -7.91
N LYS A 28 4.40 -3.14 -6.70
CA LYS A 28 4.34 -4.58 -6.38
C LYS A 28 3.20 -5.27 -7.10
N GLN A 29 2.01 -4.69 -7.09
CA GLN A 29 0.83 -5.24 -7.78
C GLN A 29 1.02 -5.26 -9.29
N ASN A 30 1.66 -4.25 -9.87
CA ASN A 30 1.97 -4.22 -11.29
C ASN A 30 2.83 -5.42 -11.70
N VAL A 31 3.92 -5.69 -10.98
CA VAL A 31 4.80 -6.84 -11.24
C VAL A 31 4.05 -8.15 -11.08
N LYS A 32 3.29 -8.29 -9.98
CA LYS A 32 2.51 -9.50 -9.69
C LYS A 32 1.50 -9.83 -10.81
N PHE A 33 0.75 -8.82 -11.26
CA PHE A 33 -0.26 -9.03 -12.30
C PHE A 33 0.34 -9.23 -13.69
N ILE A 34 1.48 -8.62 -14.02
CA ILE A 34 2.21 -8.91 -15.26
C ILE A 34 2.62 -10.38 -15.28
N ASN A 35 3.24 -10.89 -14.22
CA ASN A 35 3.63 -12.28 -14.13
C ASN A 35 2.43 -13.22 -14.25
N LYS A 36 1.32 -12.90 -13.58
CA LYS A 36 0.10 -13.69 -13.68
C LYS A 36 -0.50 -13.71 -15.09
N VAL A 37 -0.48 -12.59 -15.82
CA VAL A 37 -0.88 -12.55 -17.23
C VAL A 37 0.02 -13.42 -18.09
N HIS A 38 1.31 -13.41 -17.84
CA HIS A 38 2.28 -14.26 -18.54
C HIS A 38 1.98 -15.74 -18.33
N ASP A 39 1.76 -16.16 -17.07
CA ASP A 39 1.41 -17.55 -16.75
C ASP A 39 0.11 -17.98 -17.40
N MET A 40 -0.91 -17.11 -17.41
CA MET A 40 -2.19 -17.38 -18.04
C MET A 40 -2.08 -17.45 -19.57
N ASN A 41 -1.18 -16.69 -20.19
CA ASN A 41 -0.88 -16.82 -21.62
C ASN A 41 -0.29 -18.19 -21.93
N ALA A 42 0.66 -18.69 -21.12
CA ALA A 42 1.23 -20.01 -21.27
C ALA A 42 0.15 -21.11 -21.14
N GLN A 43 -0.67 -21.05 -20.10
CA GLN A 43 -1.79 -21.98 -19.91
C GLN A 43 -2.80 -21.95 -21.09
N GLN A 44 -3.07 -20.76 -21.63
CA GLN A 44 -3.93 -20.63 -22.79
C GLN A 44 -3.32 -21.31 -24.03
N GLN A 45 -2.01 -21.14 -24.25
CA GLN A 45 -1.32 -21.79 -25.36
C GLN A 45 -1.31 -23.30 -25.22
N ASP A 46 -1.03 -23.83 -24.03
CA ASP A 46 -1.05 -25.26 -23.76
C ASP A 46 -2.43 -25.86 -24.06
N LEU A 47 -3.50 -25.18 -23.62
CA LEU A 47 -4.87 -25.63 -23.84
C LEU A 47 -5.27 -25.57 -25.32
N LEU A 48 -4.82 -24.57 -26.06
CA LEU A 48 -5.05 -24.45 -27.49
C LEU A 48 -4.29 -25.55 -28.26
N HIS A 49 -3.04 -25.87 -27.89
CA HIS A 49 -2.30 -26.97 -28.48
C HIS A 49 -2.94 -28.33 -28.19
N GLU A 50 -3.45 -28.53 -26.97
CA GLU A 50 -4.21 -29.74 -26.69
C GLU A 50 -5.45 -29.85 -27.59
N LEU A 51 -6.21 -28.79 -27.76
CA LEU A 51 -7.39 -28.78 -28.64
C LEU A 51 -7.06 -29.01 -30.11
N GLU A 52 -5.88 -28.56 -30.56
CA GLU A 52 -5.42 -28.71 -31.92
C GLU A 52 -4.87 -30.12 -32.23
N LEU A 53 -4.10 -30.67 -31.29
CA LEU A 53 -3.28 -31.86 -31.56
C LEU A 53 -3.88 -33.18 -31.06
N LYS A 54 -4.77 -33.13 -30.08
CA LYS A 54 -5.39 -34.32 -29.50
C LYS A 54 -6.77 -34.57 -30.08
N GLN A 55 -7.09 -35.84 -30.27
CA GLN A 55 -8.46 -36.27 -30.57
C GLN A 55 -9.23 -36.40 -29.26
N PHE A 56 -10.39 -35.75 -29.18
CA PHE A 56 -11.27 -35.80 -28.01
C PHE A 56 -12.61 -36.38 -28.33
N TYR A 57 -13.21 -37.06 -27.35
CA TYR A 57 -14.64 -37.26 -27.34
C TYR A 57 -15.37 -35.93 -27.16
N SER A 58 -16.59 -35.80 -27.66
CA SER A 58 -17.34 -34.55 -27.65
C SER A 58 -17.49 -33.92 -26.24
N SER A 59 -17.68 -34.76 -25.22
CA SER A 59 -17.79 -34.31 -23.81
C SER A 59 -16.49 -33.72 -23.28
N GLU A 60 -15.36 -34.29 -23.65
CA GLU A 60 -14.03 -33.80 -23.25
C GLU A 60 -13.67 -32.51 -23.97
N GLY A 61 -13.95 -32.43 -25.27
CA GLY A 61 -13.78 -31.21 -26.05
C GLY A 61 -14.62 -30.05 -25.51
N ALA A 62 -15.88 -30.31 -25.15
CA ALA A 62 -16.76 -29.32 -24.54
C ALA A 62 -16.18 -28.80 -23.18
N ARG A 63 -15.64 -29.71 -22.34
CA ARG A 63 -15.00 -29.34 -21.08
C ARG A 63 -13.77 -28.46 -21.31
N LYS A 64 -12.93 -28.82 -22.26
CA LYS A 64 -11.72 -28.02 -22.60
C LYS A 64 -12.08 -26.64 -23.15
N ALA A 65 -13.12 -26.54 -23.98
CA ALA A 65 -13.63 -25.27 -24.48
C ALA A 65 -14.16 -24.37 -23.34
N LYS A 66 -14.86 -24.97 -22.37
CA LYS A 66 -15.30 -24.24 -21.17
C LYS A 66 -14.11 -23.72 -20.34
N MET A 67 -13.10 -24.54 -20.14
CA MET A 67 -11.86 -24.16 -19.46
C MET A 67 -11.16 -22.99 -20.17
N LEU A 68 -11.06 -23.04 -21.49
CA LEU A 68 -10.46 -21.98 -22.30
C LEU A 68 -11.26 -20.66 -22.16
N ARG A 69 -12.59 -20.74 -22.20
CA ARG A 69 -13.45 -19.57 -22.02
C ARG A 69 -13.23 -18.93 -20.63
N GLN A 70 -13.21 -19.74 -19.58
CA GLN A 70 -13.02 -19.30 -18.21
C GLN A 70 -11.64 -18.64 -18.05
N LEU A 71 -10.58 -19.29 -18.53
CA LEU A 71 -9.22 -18.76 -18.51
C LEU A 71 -9.11 -17.40 -19.22
N ARG A 72 -9.77 -17.24 -20.36
CA ARG A 72 -9.80 -15.98 -21.11
C ARG A 72 -10.54 -14.87 -20.35
N GLN A 73 -11.63 -15.19 -19.66
CA GLN A 73 -12.37 -14.24 -18.84
C GLN A 73 -11.52 -13.78 -17.64
N GLU A 74 -10.89 -14.71 -16.92
CA GLU A 74 -10.00 -14.39 -15.81
C GLU A 74 -8.81 -13.54 -16.26
N ARG A 75 -8.19 -13.91 -17.40
CA ARG A 75 -7.08 -13.14 -17.98
C ARG A 75 -7.50 -11.71 -18.32
N ARG A 76 -8.72 -11.50 -18.85
CA ARG A 76 -9.26 -10.16 -19.13
C ARG A 76 -9.39 -9.36 -17.83
N ALA A 77 -10.00 -9.94 -16.80
CA ALA A 77 -10.17 -9.27 -15.51
C ALA A 77 -8.83 -8.85 -14.89
N ILE A 78 -7.80 -9.68 -15.00
CA ILE A 78 -6.46 -9.35 -14.52
C ILE A 78 -5.83 -8.22 -15.33
N LYS A 79 -5.99 -8.21 -16.66
CA LYS A 79 -5.52 -7.10 -17.50
C LYS A 79 -6.21 -5.79 -17.16
N ASP A 80 -7.52 -5.81 -16.95
CA ASP A 80 -8.29 -4.64 -16.56
C ASP A 80 -7.81 -4.11 -15.18
N THR A 81 -7.53 -5.01 -14.23
CA THR A 81 -6.93 -4.65 -12.93
C THR A 81 -5.54 -4.04 -13.09
N LEU A 82 -4.71 -4.60 -13.97
CA LEU A 82 -3.38 -4.08 -14.27
C LEU A 82 -3.45 -2.66 -14.85
N ASP A 83 -4.43 -2.39 -15.69
CA ASP A 83 -4.66 -1.08 -16.27
C ASP A 83 -5.02 -0.01 -15.22
N LEU A 84 -5.70 -0.43 -14.13
CA LEU A 84 -6.00 0.45 -12.99
C LEU A 84 -4.75 0.81 -12.17
N TRP A 85 -3.81 -0.12 -12.01
CA TRP A 85 -2.57 0.12 -11.27
C TRP A 85 -1.52 0.90 -12.05
N ARG A 86 -1.59 0.88 -13.37
CA ARG A 86 -0.59 1.50 -14.25
C ARG A 86 -0.37 3.00 -14.01
N PRO A 87 -1.41 3.86 -13.86
CA PRO A 87 -1.21 5.28 -13.61
C PRO A 87 -0.43 5.55 -12.32
N LEU A 88 -0.76 4.85 -11.24
CA LEU A 88 -0.06 4.99 -9.95
C LEU A 88 1.40 4.50 -10.02
N LYS A 89 1.63 3.35 -10.66
CA LYS A 89 2.98 2.85 -10.91
C LYS A 89 3.80 3.84 -11.75
N ASN A 90 3.22 4.40 -12.80
CA ASN A 90 3.91 5.37 -13.66
C ASN A 90 4.24 6.65 -12.90
N PHE A 91 3.31 7.15 -12.09
CA PHE A 91 3.54 8.28 -11.20
C PHE A 91 4.69 7.99 -10.21
N ALA A 92 4.66 6.85 -9.55
CA ALA A 92 5.70 6.45 -8.61
C ALA A 92 7.10 6.36 -9.26
N ASN A 93 7.17 5.86 -10.50
CA ASN A 93 8.43 5.78 -11.24
C ASN A 93 8.94 7.15 -11.72
N LYS A 94 8.03 8.08 -11.98
CA LYS A 94 8.34 9.44 -12.42
C LYS A 94 8.86 10.33 -11.30
N HIS A 95 8.50 10.00 -10.05
CA HIS A 95 8.80 10.77 -8.86
C HIS A 95 9.44 9.92 -7.77
N PRO A 96 10.64 9.35 -8.01
CA PRO A 96 11.32 8.51 -7.02
C PRO A 96 11.70 9.31 -5.77
N GLU A 97 11.88 10.62 -5.88
CA GLU A 97 12.23 11.55 -4.79
C GLU A 97 11.11 11.73 -3.75
N LEU A 98 9.85 11.50 -4.14
CA LEU A 98 8.70 11.69 -3.24
C LEU A 98 8.79 10.89 -1.95
N LYS A 99 9.33 9.67 -2.01
CA LYS A 99 9.47 8.82 -0.84
C LYS A 99 10.45 9.43 0.18
N GLU A 100 11.55 9.98 -0.29
CA GLU A 100 12.55 10.62 0.57
C GLU A 100 12.03 11.95 1.11
N GLU A 101 11.49 12.81 0.26
CA GLU A 101 10.99 14.13 0.65
C GLU A 101 9.82 14.05 1.64
N LEU A 102 8.80 13.26 1.34
CA LEU A 102 7.64 13.08 2.23
C LEU A 102 8.00 12.24 3.47
N GLY A 103 8.93 11.30 3.34
CA GLY A 103 9.49 10.57 4.48
C GLY A 103 10.22 11.50 5.47
N ALA A 104 10.98 12.46 4.96
CA ALA A 104 11.62 13.47 5.78
C ALA A 104 10.61 14.36 6.53
N VAL A 105 9.51 14.76 5.87
CA VAL A 105 8.43 15.51 6.51
C VAL A 105 7.78 14.70 7.64
N LEU A 106 7.51 13.43 7.42
CA LEU A 106 6.94 12.54 8.45
C LEU A 106 7.93 12.34 9.62
N GLN A 107 9.21 12.25 9.34
CA GLN A 107 10.26 12.16 10.38
C GLN A 107 10.30 13.45 11.22
N GLU A 108 10.22 14.60 10.58
CA GLU A 108 10.16 15.89 11.29
C GLU A 108 8.94 15.97 12.22
N VAL A 109 7.77 15.55 11.74
CA VAL A 109 6.56 15.46 12.57
C VAL A 109 6.77 14.51 13.76
N THR A 110 7.39 13.36 13.53
CA THR A 110 7.70 12.39 14.59
C THR A 110 8.63 12.99 15.65
N ASP A 111 9.65 13.72 15.23
CA ASP A 111 10.60 14.38 16.12
C ASP A 111 9.92 15.47 16.96
N ILE A 112 9.03 16.26 16.35
CA ILE A 112 8.22 17.27 17.05
C ILE A 112 7.32 16.60 18.10
N VAL A 113 6.67 15.48 17.77
CA VAL A 113 5.83 14.72 18.72
C VAL A 113 6.66 14.21 19.89
N LYS A 114 7.85 13.65 19.63
CA LYS A 114 8.78 13.19 20.68
C LYS A 114 9.20 14.34 21.58
N GLU A 115 9.56 15.48 21.01
CA GLU A 115 9.92 16.67 21.78
C GLU A 115 8.76 17.16 22.65
N GLN A 116 7.56 17.24 22.10
CA GLN A 116 6.34 17.64 22.84
C GLN A 116 6.01 16.67 23.98
N SER A 117 6.17 15.37 23.78
CA SER A 117 5.91 14.36 24.82
C SER A 117 6.91 14.41 25.98
N ASN A 118 8.10 14.95 25.76
CA ASN A 118 9.15 15.11 26.75
C ASN A 118 9.16 16.48 27.42
N ARG A 119 8.21 17.36 27.09
CA ARG A 119 8.12 18.69 27.72
C ARG A 119 7.76 18.60 29.18
N TYR A 120 8.40 19.42 29.96
CA TYR A 120 8.09 19.63 31.37
C TYR A 120 8.21 21.11 31.73
N TYR A 121 7.47 21.51 32.74
CA TYR A 121 7.50 22.87 33.28
C TYR A 121 8.38 22.91 34.53
N CYS A 122 9.36 23.78 34.54
CA CYS A 122 10.15 24.11 35.73
C CYS A 122 9.56 25.35 36.39
N PRO A 123 9.00 25.26 37.64
CA PRO A 123 8.48 26.43 38.34
C PRO A 123 9.57 27.51 38.55
N ARG A 124 9.24 28.75 38.20
CA ARG A 124 10.18 29.88 38.33
C ARG A 124 10.31 30.40 39.74
N SER A 125 9.29 30.15 40.57
CA SER A 125 9.12 30.84 41.86
C SER A 125 9.72 30.12 43.06
N LYS A 126 10.17 28.89 42.94
CA LYS A 126 10.85 28.10 43.99
C LYS A 126 11.55 26.90 43.38
N GLN A 127 12.41 26.24 44.16
CA GLN A 127 13.02 24.93 43.84
C GLN A 127 11.98 23.80 43.77
N GLY A 128 10.96 23.95 42.93
CA GLY A 128 9.94 22.95 42.69
C GLY A 128 10.43 21.88 41.71
N GLU A 129 9.93 20.67 41.86
CA GLU A 129 10.21 19.61 40.91
C GLU A 129 9.58 19.90 39.55
N PRO A 130 10.24 19.52 38.44
CA PRO A 130 9.67 19.63 37.09
C PRO A 130 8.36 18.88 36.97
N VAL A 131 7.37 19.53 36.34
CA VAL A 131 6.05 18.93 36.09
C VAL A 131 5.93 18.62 34.62
N ALA A 132 5.66 17.35 34.29
CA ALA A 132 5.46 16.90 32.91
C ALA A 132 4.18 17.50 32.31
N TYR A 133 4.26 17.94 31.05
CA TYR A 133 3.11 18.39 30.26
C TYR A 133 2.26 17.21 29.80
N ARG A 134 1.33 16.76 30.63
CA ARG A 134 0.47 15.60 30.33
C ARG A 134 -0.55 15.85 29.21
N HIS A 135 -0.81 17.11 28.86
CA HIS A 135 -1.83 17.46 27.85
C HIS A 135 -1.37 17.20 26.41
N TYR A 136 -0.09 16.96 26.19
CA TYR A 136 0.51 16.78 24.88
C TYR A 136 1.11 15.38 24.67
N ALA A 137 0.93 14.48 25.64
CA ALA A 137 1.34 13.10 25.41
C ALA A 137 0.38 12.47 24.38
N PRO A 138 0.84 12.18 23.16
CA PRO A 138 0.01 11.50 22.17
C PRO A 138 -0.25 10.09 22.69
N THR A 139 -1.49 9.84 23.11
CA THR A 139 -1.92 8.51 23.45
C THR A 139 -2.00 7.68 22.16
N LYS A 140 -1.00 6.84 21.91
CA LYS A 140 -1.06 5.67 21.02
C LYS A 140 -1.14 5.88 19.50
N ILE A 141 -0.51 6.87 18.91
CA ILE A 141 -0.17 6.79 17.49
C ILE A 141 1.27 6.28 17.42
N ASP A 142 1.40 4.99 17.09
CA ASP A 142 2.69 4.32 17.00
C ASP A 142 3.31 4.64 15.62
N PHE A 143 3.93 5.81 15.50
CA PHE A 143 4.64 6.22 14.30
C PHE A 143 5.83 5.30 13.96
N ASP A 144 6.41 4.63 14.96
CA ASP A 144 7.53 3.71 14.73
C ASP A 144 7.11 2.46 13.95
N LYS A 145 5.84 2.05 14.02
CA LYS A 145 5.27 1.00 13.17
C LYS A 145 4.95 1.46 11.75
N ALA A 146 4.74 2.73 11.54
CA ALA A 146 4.42 3.29 10.22
C ALA A 146 5.66 3.56 9.37
N LEU A 147 6.85 3.64 9.96
CA LEU A 147 8.11 3.99 9.29
C LEU A 147 9.03 2.78 9.03
N ASN A 148 8.70 1.58 9.53
CA ASN A 148 9.38 0.31 9.28
C ASN A 148 8.54 -0.60 8.39
#